data_c02ba07d8ef97c73be44e2858e703ce1
#
_entry.id   c02ba07d8ef97c73be44e2858e703ce1
#
_cell.length_a   1.000
_cell.length_b   1.000
_cell.length_c   1.000
_cell.angle_alpha   90.00
_cell.angle_beta   90.00
_cell.angle_gamma   90.00
#
_symmetry.space_group_name_H-M   'P 1'
#
loop_
_entity.id
_entity.type
_entity.pdbx_description
1 polymer ?
#
loop_
_entity_poly.entity_id
_entity_poly.type
_entity_poly.pdbx_seq_one_letter_code
_entity_poly.pdbx_strand_id
1 'polypeptide(L)'
;MQVFKSFFKVLRKYIGQMIMYVGILCGVMIVFINVGNTDPQNYYKDKTIKYAVSDEDGSEMSRKLMAYLNDTQQLVDGVDMDERGIQDALYNRAVDCVIRIPDGFGDAWANDTADGLLEITTIPGSQASMLFETRLYSIF
;
A
#
# COMPACT_ATOMS: atom_id res chain seq x y z
N MET A 1 2.21 33.83 52.06
CA MET A 1 1.83 32.43 51.91
C MET A 1 0.31 32.15 51.96
N GLN A 2 -0.54 33.15 51.83
CA GLN A 2 -2.01 32.95 51.86
C GLN A 2 -2.58 32.53 50.49
N VAL A 3 -1.94 32.94 49.39
CA VAL A 3 -2.39 32.64 48.01
C VAL A 3 -2.39 31.13 47.72
N PHE A 4 -1.36 30.42 48.20
CA PHE A 4 -1.23 28.97 48.00
C PHE A 4 -2.32 28.15 48.71
N LYS A 5 -2.69 28.58 49.94
CA LYS A 5 -3.79 27.92 50.70
C LYS A 5 -5.15 28.16 50.03
N SER A 6 -5.38 29.34 49.47
CA SER A 6 -6.60 29.68 48.74
C SER A 6 -6.72 28.86 47.43
N PHE A 7 -5.61 28.67 46.73
CA PHE A 7 -5.55 27.87 45.51
C PHE A 7 -5.92 26.42 45.80
N PHE A 8 -5.33 25.79 46.83
CA PHE A 8 -5.67 24.41 47.24
C PHE A 8 -7.12 24.26 47.70
N LYS A 9 -7.71 25.29 48.33
CA LYS A 9 -9.11 25.25 48.75
C LYS A 9 -10.07 25.28 47.58
N VAL A 10 -9.75 26.08 46.54
CA VAL A 10 -10.51 26.12 45.29
C VAL A 10 -10.34 24.83 44.51
N LEU A 11 -9.10 24.31 44.41
CA LEU A 11 -8.81 23.03 43.73
C LEU A 11 -9.60 21.88 44.35
N ARG A 12 -9.63 21.80 45.69
CA ARG A 12 -10.38 20.74 46.41
C ARG A 12 -11.90 20.82 46.20
N LYS A 13 -12.44 22.03 45.95
CA LYS A 13 -13.87 22.21 45.65
C LYS A 13 -14.22 21.71 44.26
N TYR A 14 -13.31 21.82 43.29
CA TYR A 14 -13.55 21.41 41.90
C TYR A 14 -12.93 20.06 41.54
N ILE A 15 -12.28 19.38 42.51
CA ILE A 15 -11.60 18.12 42.26
C ILE A 15 -12.56 17.02 41.75
N GLY A 16 -13.81 17.03 42.25
CA GLY A 16 -14.86 16.10 41.77
C GLY A 16 -15.22 16.33 40.30
N GLN A 17 -15.27 17.61 39.89
CA GLN A 17 -15.54 17.98 38.50
C GLN A 17 -14.35 17.62 37.59
N MET A 18 -13.13 17.82 38.05
CA MET A 18 -11.93 17.43 37.30
C MET A 18 -11.84 15.90 37.13
N ILE A 19 -12.13 15.14 38.18
CA ILE A 19 -12.14 13.67 38.12
C ILE A 19 -13.21 13.18 37.12
N MET A 20 -14.37 13.83 37.08
CA MET A 20 -15.42 13.51 36.13
C MET A 20 -14.95 13.72 34.67
N TYR A 21 -14.27 14.85 34.37
CA TYR A 21 -13.74 15.11 33.04
C TYR A 21 -12.65 14.12 32.64
N VAL A 22 -11.74 13.81 33.55
CA VAL A 22 -10.68 12.82 33.34
C VAL A 22 -11.30 11.44 33.11
N GLY A 23 -12.34 11.08 33.88
CA GLY A 23 -13.07 9.82 33.72
C GLY A 23 -13.74 9.69 32.35
N ILE A 24 -14.38 10.76 31.88
CA ILE A 24 -14.99 10.81 30.54
C ILE A 24 -13.91 10.68 29.47
N LEU A 25 -12.80 11.40 29.60
CA LEU A 25 -11.70 11.38 28.62
C LEU A 25 -11.07 9.99 28.55
N CYS A 26 -10.82 9.35 29.70
CA CYS A 26 -10.32 7.97 29.76
C CYS A 26 -11.35 6.98 29.17
N GLY A 27 -12.63 7.15 29.45
CA GLY A 27 -13.69 6.33 28.87
C GLY A 27 -13.74 6.42 27.35
N VAL A 28 -13.67 7.63 26.81
CA VAL A 28 -13.61 7.85 25.36
C VAL A 28 -12.34 7.23 24.77
N MET A 29 -11.18 7.37 25.41
CA MET A 29 -9.95 6.74 24.96
C MET A 29 -10.05 5.21 24.92
N ILE A 30 -10.64 4.61 25.96
CA ILE A 30 -10.85 3.15 26.01
C ILE A 30 -11.78 2.68 24.88
N VAL A 31 -12.85 3.45 24.61
CA VAL A 31 -13.74 3.16 23.47
C VAL A 31 -12.97 3.27 22.16
N PHE A 32 -12.19 4.33 21.96
CA PHE A 32 -11.36 4.48 20.75
C PHE A 32 -10.34 3.37 20.58
N ILE A 33 -9.70 2.94 21.66
CA ILE A 33 -8.74 1.82 21.63
C ILE A 33 -9.46 0.51 21.27
N ASN A 34 -10.68 0.26 21.80
CA ASN A 34 -11.43 -0.96 21.49
C ASN A 34 -12.07 -0.92 20.09
N VAL A 35 -12.54 0.23 19.63
CA VAL A 35 -13.07 0.41 18.27
C VAL A 35 -11.91 0.53 17.26
N GLY A 36 -10.80 1.13 17.68
CA GLY A 36 -9.57 1.24 16.87
C GLY A 36 -8.69 -0.01 16.88
N ASN A 37 -9.01 -1.04 17.67
CA ASN A 37 -8.42 -2.38 17.55
C ASN A 37 -9.02 -3.19 16.36
N THR A 38 -9.35 -2.51 15.28
CA THR A 38 -9.16 -3.10 13.97
C THR A 38 -7.65 -3.28 13.84
N ASP A 39 -7.21 -4.56 13.86
CA ASP A 39 -5.81 -4.99 13.79
C ASP A 39 -4.94 -3.98 13.06
N PRO A 40 -3.90 -3.41 13.68
CA PRO A 40 -2.94 -2.58 12.95
C PRO A 40 -2.25 -3.36 11.82
N GLN A 41 -2.34 -4.68 11.80
CA GLN A 41 -1.97 -5.54 10.69
C GLN A 41 -2.92 -5.42 9.47
N ASN A 42 -4.14 -4.90 9.63
CA ASN A 42 -5.03 -4.65 8.49
C ASN A 42 -4.71 -3.36 7.73
N TYR A 43 -3.94 -2.43 8.30
CA TYR A 43 -3.40 -1.28 7.56
C TYR A 43 -2.22 -1.65 6.67
N TYR A 44 -1.55 -2.76 6.98
CA TYR A 44 -0.47 -3.36 6.19
C TYR A 44 -0.86 -4.75 5.65
N LYS A 45 -2.13 -5.06 5.46
CA LYS A 45 -2.43 -6.06 4.46
C LYS A 45 -1.92 -5.47 3.16
N ASP A 46 -0.78 -6.00 2.73
CA ASP A 46 -0.28 -5.79 1.38
C ASP A 46 -1.48 -5.91 0.46
N LYS A 47 -1.97 -4.76 -0.02
CA LYS A 47 -3.08 -4.77 -0.95
C LYS A 47 -2.58 -5.56 -2.14
N THR A 48 -3.07 -6.78 -2.28
CA THR A 48 -2.72 -7.62 -3.40
C THR A 48 -3.10 -6.86 -4.67
N ILE A 49 -2.11 -6.49 -5.45
CA ILE A 49 -2.29 -5.74 -6.68
C ILE A 49 -2.63 -6.78 -7.75
N LYS A 50 -3.69 -6.54 -8.48
CA LYS A 50 -4.06 -7.33 -9.64
C LYS A 50 -3.24 -6.85 -10.82
N TYR A 51 -2.44 -7.73 -11.40
CA TYR A 51 -1.62 -7.36 -12.54
C TYR A 51 -1.85 -8.32 -13.71
N ALA A 52 -1.67 -7.81 -14.92
CA ALA A 52 -1.55 -8.61 -16.12
C ALA A 52 -0.13 -8.43 -16.67
N VAL A 53 0.41 -9.47 -17.28
CA VAL A 53 1.77 -9.46 -17.83
C VAL A 53 1.77 -9.94 -19.26
N SER A 54 2.53 -9.24 -20.11
CA SER A 54 2.92 -9.68 -21.45
C SER A 54 4.43 -9.89 -21.45
N ASP A 55 4.85 -11.16 -21.52
CA ASP A 55 6.27 -11.51 -21.60
C ASP A 55 6.62 -11.78 -23.08
N GLU A 56 7.36 -10.86 -23.68
CA GLU A 56 7.86 -10.97 -25.07
C GLU A 56 9.29 -11.53 -25.09
N ASP A 57 10.01 -11.49 -23.96
CA ASP A 57 11.40 -11.94 -23.83
C ASP A 57 11.53 -13.45 -23.62
N GLY A 58 10.67 -14.04 -22.77
CA GLY A 58 10.69 -15.48 -22.49
C GLY A 58 11.97 -16.01 -21.87
N SER A 59 12.88 -15.14 -21.39
CA SER A 59 14.15 -15.52 -20.80
C SER A 59 14.00 -16.18 -19.42
N GLU A 60 15.08 -16.73 -18.90
CA GLU A 60 15.09 -17.24 -17.52
C GLU A 60 14.85 -16.11 -16.51
N MET A 61 15.29 -14.90 -16.83
CA MET A 61 15.14 -13.75 -15.95
C MET A 61 13.70 -13.22 -15.95
N SER A 62 13.03 -13.16 -17.11
CA SER A 62 11.61 -12.80 -17.19
C SER A 62 10.75 -13.76 -16.38
N ARG A 63 11.05 -15.08 -16.45
CA ARG A 63 10.35 -16.10 -15.66
C ARG A 63 10.57 -15.97 -14.16
N LYS A 64 11.78 -15.61 -13.72
CA LYS A 64 12.08 -15.34 -12.30
C LYS A 64 11.33 -14.12 -11.80
N LEU A 65 11.27 -13.06 -12.61
CA LEU A 65 10.49 -11.86 -12.30
C LEU A 65 9.00 -12.19 -12.16
N MET A 66 8.45 -12.95 -13.11
CA MET A 66 7.06 -13.39 -13.05
C MET A 66 6.77 -14.28 -11.84
N ALA A 67 7.67 -15.20 -11.49
CA ALA A 67 7.53 -16.04 -10.31
C ALA A 67 7.51 -15.20 -9.02
N TYR A 68 8.39 -14.21 -8.90
CA TYR A 68 8.41 -13.29 -7.77
C TYR A 68 7.13 -12.45 -7.67
N LEU A 69 6.65 -11.92 -8.80
CA LEU A 69 5.41 -11.15 -8.85
C LEU A 69 4.19 -12.02 -8.48
N ASN A 70 4.15 -13.26 -8.95
CA ASN A 70 3.06 -14.18 -8.65
C ASN A 70 3.02 -14.64 -7.19
N ASP A 71 4.17 -14.67 -6.51
CA ASP A 71 4.24 -14.98 -5.07
C ASP A 71 3.70 -13.84 -4.21
N THR A 72 3.85 -12.59 -4.68
CA THR A 72 3.51 -11.38 -3.91
C THR A 72 2.22 -10.71 -4.35
N GLN A 73 1.79 -10.92 -5.60
CA GLN A 73 0.69 -10.24 -6.25
C GLN A 73 -0.27 -11.23 -6.90
N GLN A 74 -1.42 -10.75 -7.38
CA GLN A 74 -2.42 -11.57 -8.05
C GLN A 74 -2.33 -11.40 -9.57
N LEU A 75 -1.86 -12.43 -10.26
CA LEU A 75 -1.91 -12.48 -11.72
C LEU A 75 -3.36 -12.63 -12.20
N VAL A 76 -3.74 -11.85 -13.18
CA VAL A 76 -5.03 -11.94 -13.88
C VAL A 76 -4.75 -12.37 -15.30
N ASP A 77 -5.15 -13.59 -15.63
CA ASP A 77 -5.04 -14.13 -16.98
C ASP A 77 -6.21 -13.72 -17.87
N GLY A 78 -6.00 -13.73 -19.18
CA GLY A 78 -7.06 -13.49 -20.16
C GLY A 78 -7.36 -12.02 -20.45
N VAL A 79 -6.47 -11.14 -20.06
CA VAL A 79 -6.52 -9.71 -20.48
C VAL A 79 -5.99 -9.63 -21.91
N ASP A 80 -6.77 -8.97 -22.79
CA ASP A 80 -6.35 -8.69 -24.16
C ASP A 80 -5.23 -7.65 -24.13
N MET A 81 -4.05 -7.99 -24.65
CA MET A 81 -2.85 -7.15 -24.53
C MET A 81 -2.76 -6.11 -25.65
N ASP A 82 -3.83 -5.91 -26.42
CA ASP A 82 -3.95 -4.77 -27.32
C ASP A 82 -4.23 -3.48 -26.52
N GLU A 83 -4.00 -2.33 -27.15
CA GLU A 83 -4.16 -1.04 -26.48
C GLU A 83 -5.57 -0.81 -25.90
N ARG A 84 -6.60 -1.30 -26.60
CA ARG A 84 -7.99 -1.20 -26.15
C ARG A 84 -8.30 -2.14 -24.99
N GLY A 85 -7.84 -3.39 -25.07
CA GLY A 85 -8.03 -4.37 -24.01
C GLY A 85 -7.34 -3.96 -22.71
N ILE A 86 -6.14 -3.39 -22.80
CA ILE A 86 -5.43 -2.83 -21.65
C ILE A 86 -6.22 -1.67 -21.04
N GLN A 87 -6.71 -0.74 -21.87
CA GLN A 87 -7.51 0.39 -21.41
C GLN A 87 -8.81 -0.06 -20.75
N ASP A 88 -9.51 -1.01 -21.35
CA ASP A 88 -10.76 -1.56 -20.81
C ASP A 88 -10.52 -2.32 -19.49
N ALA A 89 -9.45 -3.12 -19.39
CA ALA A 89 -9.10 -3.84 -18.18
C ALA A 89 -8.75 -2.89 -17.02
N LEU A 90 -8.01 -1.82 -17.29
CA LEU A 90 -7.69 -0.80 -16.30
C LEU A 90 -8.92 0.03 -15.92
N TYR A 91 -9.74 0.43 -16.90
CA TYR A 91 -10.94 1.23 -16.66
C TYR A 91 -11.97 0.46 -15.81
N ASN A 92 -12.21 -0.81 -16.12
CA ASN A 92 -13.12 -1.68 -15.38
C ASN A 92 -12.52 -2.20 -14.06
N ARG A 93 -11.28 -1.83 -13.73
CA ARG A 93 -10.54 -2.31 -12.55
C ARG A 93 -10.45 -3.85 -12.49
N ALA A 94 -10.44 -4.48 -13.63
CA ALA A 94 -10.13 -5.91 -13.74
C ALA A 94 -8.67 -6.16 -13.33
N VAL A 95 -7.77 -5.24 -13.72
CA VAL A 95 -6.37 -5.17 -13.28
C VAL A 95 -6.04 -3.76 -12.76
N ASP A 96 -5.08 -3.68 -11.86
CA ASP A 96 -4.56 -2.42 -11.31
C ASP A 96 -3.36 -1.92 -12.12
N CYS A 97 -2.60 -2.84 -12.73
CA CYS A 97 -1.47 -2.52 -13.60
C CYS A 97 -1.28 -3.59 -14.69
N VAL A 98 -0.66 -3.19 -15.78
CA VAL A 98 -0.22 -4.06 -16.87
C VAL A 98 1.28 -3.89 -17.04
N ILE A 99 2.00 -5.00 -17.13
CA ILE A 99 3.45 -5.05 -17.27
C ILE A 99 3.75 -5.67 -18.62
N ARG A 100 4.56 -5.00 -19.42
CA ARG A 100 5.12 -5.56 -20.63
C ARG A 100 6.62 -5.74 -20.45
N ILE A 101 7.10 -6.96 -20.64
CA ILE A 101 8.51 -7.31 -20.61
C ILE A 101 8.96 -7.41 -22.06
N PRO A 102 9.72 -6.43 -22.56
CA PRO A 102 10.14 -6.43 -23.97
C PRO A 102 11.22 -7.47 -24.24
N ASP A 103 11.36 -7.84 -25.50
CA ASP A 103 12.46 -8.71 -25.98
C ASP A 103 13.84 -8.10 -25.63
N GLY A 104 14.77 -8.95 -25.22
CA GLY A 104 16.10 -8.53 -24.78
C GLY A 104 16.22 -8.12 -23.31
N PHE A 105 15.13 -8.24 -22.52
CA PHE A 105 15.15 -7.89 -21.10
C PHE A 105 16.17 -8.72 -20.31
N GLY A 106 16.27 -10.03 -20.58
CA GLY A 106 17.22 -10.91 -19.90
C GLY A 106 18.68 -10.53 -20.15
N ASP A 107 19.01 -10.14 -21.38
CA ASP A 107 20.36 -9.70 -21.75
C ASP A 107 20.70 -8.35 -21.13
N ALA A 108 19.74 -7.43 -21.10
CA ALA A 108 19.89 -6.12 -20.47
C ALA A 108 20.06 -6.25 -18.95
N TRP A 109 19.35 -7.17 -18.33
CA TRP A 109 19.52 -7.48 -16.91
C TRP A 109 20.92 -8.00 -16.60
N ALA A 110 21.44 -8.91 -17.42
CA ALA A 110 22.78 -9.46 -17.24
C ALA A 110 23.89 -8.39 -17.39
N ASN A 111 23.62 -7.32 -18.12
CA ASN A 111 24.53 -6.21 -18.35
C ASN A 111 24.28 -4.98 -17.45
N ASP A 112 23.40 -5.08 -16.45
CA ASP A 112 23.02 -3.98 -15.55
C ASP A 112 22.45 -2.74 -16.29
N THR A 113 21.73 -3.01 -17.38
CA THR A 113 21.13 -1.97 -18.25
C THR A 113 19.61 -2.14 -18.37
N ALA A 114 19.00 -2.95 -17.50
CA ALA A 114 17.56 -3.25 -17.53
C ALA A 114 16.69 -2.12 -16.95
N ASP A 115 17.31 -1.10 -16.33
CA ASP A 115 16.60 0.03 -15.75
C ASP A 115 15.79 0.77 -16.83
N GLY A 116 14.48 0.92 -16.60
CA GLY A 116 13.55 1.58 -17.52
C GLY A 116 13.10 0.76 -18.75
N LEU A 117 13.52 -0.51 -18.88
CA LEU A 117 13.08 -1.37 -19.97
C LEU A 117 11.67 -1.95 -19.78
N LEU A 118 11.23 -2.10 -18.53
CA LEU A 118 9.86 -2.56 -18.25
C LEU A 118 8.84 -1.47 -18.56
N GLU A 119 7.91 -1.77 -19.43
CA GLU A 119 6.76 -0.90 -19.69
C GLU A 119 5.64 -1.22 -18.71
N ILE A 120 5.36 -0.26 -17.83
CA ILE A 120 4.32 -0.40 -16.82
C ILE A 120 3.21 0.58 -17.10
N THR A 121 2.02 0.05 -17.37
CA THR A 121 0.82 0.85 -17.57
C THR A 121 -0.07 0.75 -16.34
N THR A 122 -0.31 1.86 -15.66
CA THR A 122 -1.12 1.94 -14.43
C THR A 122 -2.18 3.03 -14.55
N ILE A 123 -3.16 3.00 -13.64
CA ILE A 123 -4.13 4.09 -13.52
C ILE A 123 -3.43 5.27 -12.83
N PRO A 124 -3.33 6.45 -13.44
CA PRO A 124 -2.69 7.62 -12.84
C PRO A 124 -3.30 7.98 -11.48
N GLY A 125 -2.45 8.17 -10.46
CA GLY A 125 -2.87 8.56 -9.12
C GLY A 125 -3.47 7.43 -8.28
N SER A 126 -3.38 6.18 -8.71
CA SER A 126 -3.76 5.03 -7.88
C SER A 126 -2.68 4.73 -6.83
N GLN A 127 -3.10 4.32 -5.63
CA GLN A 127 -2.14 3.87 -4.61
C GLN A 127 -1.36 2.63 -5.07
N ALA A 128 -1.96 1.83 -5.94
CA ALA A 128 -1.33 0.66 -6.52
C ALA A 128 -0.12 1.04 -7.37
N SER A 129 -0.18 2.13 -8.17
CA SER A 129 0.94 2.59 -9.00
C SER A 129 2.14 2.97 -8.15
N MET A 130 1.94 3.76 -7.09
CA MET A 130 3.03 4.20 -6.21
C MET A 130 3.71 3.04 -5.48
N LEU A 131 2.92 2.08 -4.97
CA LEU A 131 3.45 0.90 -4.28
C LEU A 131 4.20 -0.02 -5.23
N PHE A 132 3.70 -0.19 -6.45
CA PHE A 132 4.29 -1.05 -7.45
C PHE A 132 5.62 -0.50 -7.97
N GLU A 133 5.65 0.79 -8.30
CA GLU A 133 6.89 1.48 -8.69
C GLU A 133 7.96 1.38 -7.58
N THR A 134 7.58 1.67 -6.33
CA THR A 134 8.52 1.58 -5.20
C THR A 134 9.09 0.18 -5.02
N ARG A 135 8.30 -0.87 -5.24
CA ARG A 135 8.75 -2.26 -5.13
C ARG A 135 9.66 -2.68 -6.28
N LEU A 136 9.32 -2.28 -7.50
CA LEU A 136 10.16 -2.54 -8.67
C LEU A 136 11.55 -1.90 -8.51
N TYR A 137 11.61 -0.64 -8.11
CA TYR A 137 12.89 0.03 -7.83
C TYR A 137 13.71 -0.61 -6.70
N SER A 138 13.10 -1.44 -5.88
CA SER A 138 13.84 -2.19 -4.84
C SER A 138 14.45 -3.50 -5.34
N ILE A 139 14.11 -3.93 -6.56
CA ILE A 139 14.62 -5.16 -7.19
C ILE A 139 15.84 -4.85 -8.09
N PHE A 140 15.89 -3.63 -8.63
CA PHE A 140 17.02 -3.10 -9.39
C PHE A 140 18.00 -2.38 -8.46
#